data_cd14c170e438657d429aca80f5415cf3
#
_entry.id   cd14c170e438657d429aca80f5415cf3
#
_cell.length_a   1.000
_cell.length_b   1.000
_cell.length_c   1.000
_cell.angle_alpha   90.00
_cell.angle_beta   90.00
_cell.angle_gamma   90.00
#
_symmetry.space_group_name_H-M   'P 1'
#
loop_
_entity.id
_entity.type
_entity.pdbx_description
1 polymer ?
#
loop_
_entity_poly.entity_id
_entity_poly.type
_entity_poly.pdbx_seq_one_letter_code
_entity_poly.pdbx_strand_id
1 'polypeptide(L)'
;MPDHEPLPLDFDELLAAEYDYIAQTAAQAHEDRARVSSFYLIAVGSLLAAMFGTQLFDPGFYSRTVNLMFSGLFILLTLLGTSTIMQLARLRAAWYESAQAMNQLKDFMVSQNESLAKAFRWTTNTLPPRYKTASVSYYQAVEVALIGGLMFGAATFFLQQAFFSTIGPLNWMISAIASLSIIYLQLYVYKRSLK
;
A
#
# COMPACT_ATOMS: atom_id res chain seq x y z
N MET A 1 -17.36 -0.25 52.99
CA MET A 1 -16.73 -0.43 51.65
C MET A 1 -16.30 -1.88 51.62
N PRO A 2 -16.77 -2.70 50.67
CA PRO A 2 -16.26 -4.07 50.57
C PRO A 2 -14.82 -3.99 50.07
N ASP A 3 -13.92 -4.62 50.82
CA ASP A 3 -12.53 -4.84 50.46
C ASP A 3 -12.50 -5.63 49.13
N HIS A 4 -12.16 -4.96 48.06
CA HIS A 4 -11.84 -5.61 46.80
C HIS A 4 -10.48 -6.27 46.95
N GLU A 5 -10.45 -7.54 47.39
CA GLU A 5 -9.27 -8.36 47.24
C GLU A 5 -8.87 -8.36 45.76
N PRO A 6 -7.65 -7.95 45.39
CA PRO A 6 -7.23 -8.00 43.99
C PRO A 6 -7.25 -9.46 43.54
N LEU A 7 -7.99 -9.74 42.49
CA LEU A 7 -7.99 -11.06 41.85
C LEU A 7 -6.53 -11.43 41.52
N PRO A 8 -6.06 -12.62 41.87
CA PRO A 8 -4.73 -13.07 41.51
C PRO A 8 -4.65 -13.10 39.97
N LEU A 9 -3.89 -12.15 39.39
CA LEU A 9 -3.59 -12.16 38.00
C LEU A 9 -2.73 -13.38 37.67
N ASP A 10 -3.25 -14.31 36.89
CA ASP A 10 -2.42 -15.36 36.30
C ASP A 10 -1.52 -14.73 35.24
N PHE A 11 -0.24 -14.62 35.59
CA PHE A 11 0.75 -13.95 34.74
C PHE A 11 0.93 -14.68 33.39
N ASP A 12 0.84 -16.00 33.37
CA ASP A 12 0.97 -16.81 32.15
C ASP A 12 -0.22 -16.64 31.24
N GLU A 13 -1.43 -16.55 31.79
CA GLU A 13 -2.65 -16.27 31.03
C GLU A 13 -2.63 -14.86 30.41
N LEU A 14 -2.14 -13.87 31.15
CA LEU A 14 -1.98 -12.50 30.66
C LEU A 14 -0.97 -12.43 29.50
N LEU A 15 0.17 -13.11 29.62
CA LEU A 15 1.18 -13.15 28.55
C LEU A 15 0.65 -13.86 27.30
N ALA A 16 -0.10 -14.94 27.46
CA ALA A 16 -0.73 -15.67 26.35
C ALA A 16 -1.76 -14.78 25.64
N ALA A 17 -2.62 -14.10 26.38
CA ALA A 17 -3.63 -13.18 25.84
C ALA A 17 -2.97 -12.00 25.09
N GLU A 18 -1.91 -11.42 25.63
CA GLU A 18 -1.18 -10.33 24.96
C GLU A 18 -0.49 -10.81 23.68
N TYR A 19 0.10 -12.01 23.69
CA TYR A 19 0.71 -12.59 22.51
C TYR A 19 -0.32 -12.82 21.40
N ASP A 20 -1.50 -13.35 21.73
CA ASP A 20 -2.59 -13.59 20.79
C ASP A 20 -3.13 -12.28 20.24
N TYR A 21 -3.30 -11.25 21.05
CA TYR A 21 -3.72 -9.92 20.62
C TYR A 21 -2.74 -9.32 19.59
N ILE A 22 -1.44 -9.36 19.88
CA ILE A 22 -0.40 -8.85 18.98
C ILE A 22 -0.37 -9.67 17.69
N ALA A 23 -0.50 -11.00 17.76
CA ALA A 23 -0.51 -11.87 16.59
C ALA A 23 -1.71 -11.59 15.67
N GLN A 24 -2.91 -11.38 16.24
CA GLN A 24 -4.10 -10.99 15.50
C GLN A 24 -3.95 -9.62 14.84
N THR A 25 -3.37 -8.64 15.55
CA THR A 25 -3.09 -7.30 14.98
C THR A 25 -2.13 -7.37 13.80
N ALA A 26 -1.10 -8.21 13.88
CA ALA A 26 -0.16 -8.44 12.79
C ALA A 26 -0.84 -9.11 11.57
N ALA A 27 -1.73 -10.10 11.80
CA ALA A 27 -2.50 -10.77 10.78
C ALA A 27 -3.48 -9.80 10.10
N GLN A 28 -4.20 -8.99 10.87
CA GLN A 28 -5.11 -7.97 10.34
C GLN A 28 -4.37 -6.95 9.45
N ALA A 29 -3.21 -6.45 9.87
CA ALA A 29 -2.41 -5.54 9.05
C ALA A 29 -1.98 -6.18 7.72
N HIS A 30 -1.81 -7.50 7.68
CA HIS A 30 -1.50 -8.25 6.47
C HIS A 30 -2.71 -8.37 5.53
N GLU A 31 -3.89 -8.69 6.08
CA GLU A 31 -5.15 -8.80 5.34
C GLU A 31 -5.59 -7.44 4.77
N ASP A 32 -5.53 -6.38 5.58
CA ASP A 32 -5.89 -5.03 5.17
C ASP A 32 -5.01 -4.53 4.02
N ARG A 33 -3.73 -4.91 4.00
CA ARG A 33 -2.82 -4.61 2.90
C ARG A 33 -3.28 -5.24 1.57
N ALA A 34 -3.70 -6.50 1.59
CA ALA A 34 -4.24 -7.17 0.41
C ALA A 34 -5.55 -6.52 -0.04
N ARG A 35 -6.44 -6.20 0.90
CA ARG A 35 -7.73 -5.53 0.64
C ARG A 35 -7.54 -4.16 -0.02
N VAL A 36 -6.66 -3.32 0.52
CA VAL A 36 -6.38 -1.97 0.01
C VAL A 36 -5.80 -2.03 -1.41
N SER A 37 -4.85 -2.92 -1.67
CA SER A 37 -4.29 -3.13 -3.01
C SER A 37 -5.34 -3.61 -4.00
N SER A 38 -6.14 -4.62 -3.63
CA SER A 38 -7.20 -5.17 -4.47
C SER A 38 -8.28 -4.14 -4.80
N PHE A 39 -8.67 -3.31 -3.84
CA PHE A 39 -9.63 -2.23 -4.08
C PHE A 39 -9.18 -1.27 -5.17
N TYR A 40 -7.91 -0.85 -5.13
CA TYR A 40 -7.35 0.02 -6.16
C TYR A 40 -7.34 -0.65 -7.54
N LEU A 41 -6.92 -1.92 -7.62
CA LEU A 41 -6.90 -2.69 -8.87
C LEU A 41 -8.31 -2.85 -9.46
N ILE A 42 -9.31 -3.12 -8.61
CA ILE A 42 -10.71 -3.23 -9.03
C ILE A 42 -11.21 -1.88 -9.55
N ALA A 43 -10.93 -0.77 -8.87
CA ALA A 43 -11.35 0.56 -9.30
C ALA A 43 -10.77 0.92 -10.68
N VAL A 44 -9.47 0.67 -10.89
CA VAL A 44 -8.81 0.88 -12.18
C VAL A 44 -9.39 -0.03 -13.25
N GLY A 45 -9.50 -1.34 -12.96
CA GLY A 45 -10.03 -2.32 -13.91
C GLY A 45 -11.48 -2.03 -14.33
N SER A 46 -12.32 -1.62 -13.37
CA SER A 46 -13.73 -1.26 -13.63
C SER A 46 -13.84 -0.03 -14.53
N LEU A 47 -13.00 0.99 -14.30
CA LEU A 47 -13.01 2.18 -15.15
C LEU A 47 -12.53 1.84 -16.56
N LEU A 48 -11.44 1.09 -16.71
CA LEU A 48 -10.95 0.66 -18.02
C LEU A 48 -11.99 -0.17 -18.76
N ALA A 49 -12.66 -1.12 -18.08
CA ALA A 49 -13.72 -1.91 -18.68
C ALA A 49 -14.89 -1.05 -19.13
N ALA A 50 -15.31 -0.05 -18.34
CA ALA A 50 -16.35 0.91 -18.75
C ALA A 50 -15.92 1.73 -19.98
N MET A 51 -14.67 2.15 -20.05
CA MET A 51 -14.12 2.86 -21.21
C MET A 51 -14.16 1.99 -22.48
N PHE A 52 -13.73 0.74 -22.40
CA PHE A 52 -13.77 -0.18 -23.54
C PHE A 52 -15.20 -0.52 -23.97
N GLY A 53 -16.14 -0.59 -23.03
CA GLY A 53 -17.56 -0.90 -23.30
C GLY A 53 -18.33 0.22 -23.97
N THR A 54 -17.87 1.47 -23.92
CA THR A 54 -18.57 2.65 -24.46
C THR A 54 -18.17 3.01 -25.88
N GLN A 55 -17.56 2.11 -26.67
CA GLN A 55 -17.12 2.35 -28.04
C GLN A 55 -16.21 3.59 -28.21
N LEU A 56 -15.37 3.83 -27.22
CA LEU A 56 -14.39 4.94 -27.17
C LEU A 56 -13.42 4.98 -28.38
N PHE A 57 -13.45 3.97 -29.23
CA PHE A 57 -12.65 3.92 -30.44
C PHE A 57 -13.35 4.55 -31.68
N ASP A 58 -14.59 5.06 -31.53
CA ASP A 58 -15.24 5.83 -32.58
C ASP A 58 -14.58 7.21 -32.68
N PRO A 59 -13.95 7.54 -33.84
CA PRO A 59 -13.30 8.84 -34.03
C PRO A 59 -14.22 10.06 -33.81
N GLY A 60 -15.53 9.88 -33.98
CA GLY A 60 -16.54 10.93 -33.72
C GLY A 60 -16.78 11.21 -32.24
N PHE A 61 -16.34 10.34 -31.35
CA PHE A 61 -16.57 10.46 -29.89
C PHE A 61 -15.58 11.43 -29.21
N TYR A 62 -14.40 11.68 -29.80
CA TYR A 62 -13.35 12.48 -29.19
C TYR A 62 -13.60 13.99 -29.29
N SER A 63 -14.47 14.51 -28.44
CA SER A 63 -14.61 15.95 -28.26
C SER A 63 -13.61 16.46 -27.18
N ARG A 64 -13.32 17.76 -27.20
CA ARG A 64 -12.51 18.43 -26.18
C ARG A 64 -13.02 18.13 -24.75
N THR A 65 -14.35 18.16 -24.58
CA THR A 65 -15.00 17.89 -23.29
C THR A 65 -14.73 16.46 -22.81
N VAL A 66 -14.85 15.47 -23.70
CA VAL A 66 -14.58 14.06 -23.37
C VAL A 66 -13.13 13.85 -22.98
N ASN A 67 -12.19 14.43 -23.71
CA ASN A 67 -10.76 14.35 -23.38
C ASN A 67 -10.45 14.96 -22.01
N LEU A 68 -11.06 16.09 -21.66
CA LEU A 68 -10.91 16.70 -20.33
C LEU A 68 -11.53 15.83 -19.23
N MET A 69 -12.68 15.21 -19.47
CA MET A 69 -13.30 14.28 -18.52
C MET A 69 -12.39 13.06 -18.27
N PHE A 70 -11.84 12.44 -19.32
CA PHE A 70 -10.90 11.33 -19.14
C PHE A 70 -9.63 11.74 -18.43
N SER A 71 -9.05 12.88 -18.78
CA SER A 71 -7.90 13.40 -18.06
C SER A 71 -8.21 13.56 -16.57
N GLY A 72 -9.36 14.14 -16.22
CA GLY A 72 -9.80 14.28 -14.82
C GLY A 72 -9.97 12.93 -14.09
N LEU A 73 -10.59 11.95 -14.74
CA LEU A 73 -10.77 10.61 -14.18
C LEU A 73 -9.42 9.91 -13.94
N PHE A 74 -8.49 10.00 -14.88
CA PHE A 74 -7.16 9.40 -14.72
C PHE A 74 -6.33 10.11 -13.65
N ILE A 75 -6.47 11.43 -13.49
CA ILE A 75 -5.87 12.17 -12.36
C ILE A 75 -6.45 11.65 -11.05
N LEU A 76 -7.77 11.47 -10.95
CA LEU A 76 -8.41 10.92 -9.73
C LEU A 76 -7.87 9.53 -9.39
N LEU A 77 -7.73 8.63 -10.39
CA LEU A 77 -7.14 7.31 -10.16
C LEU A 77 -5.68 7.39 -9.72
N THR A 78 -4.91 8.34 -10.23
CA THR A 78 -3.52 8.58 -9.78
C THR A 78 -3.48 9.01 -8.32
N LEU A 79 -4.39 9.89 -7.90
CA LEU A 79 -4.52 10.32 -6.51
C LEU A 79 -4.94 9.17 -5.59
N LEU A 80 -5.89 8.33 -6.03
CA LEU A 80 -6.26 7.11 -5.32
C LEU A 80 -5.07 6.15 -5.18
N GLY A 81 -4.29 5.95 -6.24
CA GLY A 81 -3.07 5.15 -6.20
C GLY A 81 -2.05 5.71 -5.21
N THR A 82 -1.87 7.03 -5.15
CA THR A 82 -0.99 7.68 -4.17
C THR A 82 -1.48 7.47 -2.73
N SER A 83 -2.79 7.58 -2.50
CA SER A 83 -3.41 7.28 -1.20
C SER A 83 -3.20 5.81 -0.81
N THR A 84 -3.38 4.89 -1.76
CA THR A 84 -3.13 3.45 -1.57
C THR A 84 -1.67 3.19 -1.17
N ILE A 85 -0.69 3.82 -1.83
CA ILE A 85 0.74 3.74 -1.48
C ILE A 85 0.98 4.17 -0.02
N MET A 86 0.37 5.26 0.42
CA MET A 86 0.50 5.75 1.80
C MET A 86 -0.12 4.77 2.80
N GLN A 87 -1.27 4.19 2.48
CA GLN A 87 -1.92 3.16 3.31
C GLN A 87 -1.06 1.89 3.40
N LEU A 88 -0.51 1.41 2.27
CA LEU A 88 0.40 0.26 2.25
C LEU A 88 1.65 0.49 3.13
N ALA A 89 2.21 1.70 3.11
CA ALA A 89 3.34 2.06 3.97
C ALA A 89 2.95 2.04 5.45
N ARG A 90 1.78 2.60 5.83
CA ARG A 90 1.29 2.60 7.22
C ARG A 90 0.99 1.19 7.71
N LEU A 91 0.34 0.35 6.90
CA LEU A 91 0.06 -1.05 7.24
C LEU A 91 1.36 -1.88 7.37
N ARG A 92 2.38 -1.56 6.59
CA ARG A 92 3.71 -2.17 6.76
C ARG A 92 4.35 -1.74 8.08
N ALA A 93 4.22 -0.47 8.47
CA ALA A 93 4.72 0.04 9.74
C ALA A 93 3.99 -0.62 10.92
N ALA A 94 2.65 -0.71 10.88
CA ALA A 94 1.84 -1.37 11.91
C ALA A 94 2.22 -2.85 12.07
N TRP A 95 2.36 -3.59 10.97
CA TRP A 95 2.86 -4.97 11.01
C TRP A 95 4.25 -5.07 11.65
N TYR A 96 5.14 -4.13 11.34
CA TYR A 96 6.49 -4.11 11.91
C TYR A 96 6.46 -3.89 13.42
N GLU A 97 5.63 -2.97 13.88
CA GLU A 97 5.45 -2.67 15.31
C GLU A 97 4.88 -3.87 16.07
N SER A 98 3.89 -4.55 15.52
CA SER A 98 3.35 -5.80 16.09
C SER A 98 4.42 -6.91 16.13
N ALA A 99 5.20 -7.09 15.05
CA ALA A 99 6.28 -8.07 15.02
C ALA A 99 7.40 -7.75 16.03
N GLN A 100 7.69 -6.47 16.24
CA GLN A 100 8.63 -6.02 17.26
C GLN A 100 8.11 -6.31 18.67
N ALA A 101 6.85 -6.01 18.96
CA ALA A 101 6.22 -6.29 20.25
C ALA A 101 6.21 -7.79 20.56
N MET A 102 5.85 -8.66 19.59
CA MET A 102 5.93 -10.11 19.75
C MET A 102 7.35 -10.59 20.08
N ASN A 103 8.36 -10.03 19.42
CA ASN A 103 9.75 -10.43 19.69
C ASN A 103 10.22 -9.94 21.06
N GLN A 104 9.83 -8.74 21.51
CA GLN A 104 10.10 -8.26 22.85
C GLN A 104 9.48 -9.18 23.91
N LEU A 105 8.25 -9.66 23.70
CA LEU A 105 7.60 -10.60 24.59
C LEU A 105 8.36 -11.94 24.66
N LYS A 106 8.83 -12.45 23.51
CA LYS A 106 9.68 -13.66 23.46
C LYS A 106 11.01 -13.47 24.16
N ASP A 107 11.67 -12.33 23.96
CA ASP A 107 12.94 -12.02 24.62
C ASP A 107 12.74 -11.95 26.15
N PHE A 108 11.60 -11.43 26.62
CA PHE A 108 11.22 -11.46 28.03
C PHE A 108 11.04 -12.91 28.54
N MET A 109 10.29 -13.76 27.80
CA MET A 109 10.10 -15.17 28.18
C MET A 109 11.43 -15.92 28.26
N VAL A 110 12.34 -15.69 27.31
CA VAL A 110 13.69 -16.27 27.31
C VAL A 110 14.49 -15.81 28.53
N SER A 111 14.35 -14.55 28.96
CA SER A 111 15.03 -14.05 30.15
C SER A 111 14.55 -14.73 31.45
N GLN A 112 13.33 -15.24 31.50
CA GLN A 112 12.78 -16.00 32.60
C GLN A 112 13.19 -17.49 32.54
N ASN A 113 13.37 -18.04 31.33
CA ASN A 113 13.74 -19.42 31.10
C ASN A 113 14.62 -19.57 29.86
N GLU A 114 15.93 -19.68 30.04
CA GLU A 114 16.92 -19.80 28.97
C GLU A 114 16.69 -21.02 28.03
N SER A 115 16.02 -22.06 28.51
CA SER A 115 15.71 -23.24 27.69
C SER A 115 14.83 -22.90 26.48
N LEU A 116 14.00 -21.85 26.58
CA LEU A 116 13.13 -21.35 25.50
C LEU A 116 13.90 -20.71 24.35
N ALA A 117 15.14 -20.29 24.57
CA ALA A 117 15.96 -19.65 23.51
C ALA A 117 16.11 -20.55 22.27
N LYS A 118 16.14 -21.87 22.46
CA LYS A 118 16.24 -22.85 21.35
C LYS A 118 14.91 -23.03 20.59
N ALA A 119 13.79 -22.72 21.23
CA ALA A 119 12.45 -22.85 20.64
C ALA A 119 12.07 -21.63 19.78
N PHE A 120 12.59 -20.44 20.10
CA PHE A 120 12.25 -19.22 19.40
C PHE A 120 13.28 -18.89 18.31
N ARG A 121 12.87 -19.04 17.04
CA ARG A 121 13.72 -18.73 15.88
C ARG A 121 13.88 -17.22 15.66
N TRP A 122 12.85 -16.44 15.94
CA TRP A 122 12.82 -15.00 15.73
C TRP A 122 12.82 -14.25 17.05
N THR A 123 13.77 -13.33 17.17
CA THR A 123 13.98 -12.45 18.31
C THR A 123 14.02 -10.99 17.81
N THR A 124 14.10 -10.04 18.72
CA THR A 124 14.23 -8.62 18.36
C THR A 124 15.43 -8.35 17.44
N ASN A 125 16.53 -9.07 17.63
CA ASN A 125 17.76 -8.91 16.82
C ASN A 125 17.65 -9.47 15.41
N THR A 126 16.68 -10.35 15.12
CA THR A 126 16.48 -10.97 13.80
C THR A 126 15.40 -10.28 12.99
N LEU A 127 14.76 -9.23 13.53
CA LEU A 127 13.70 -8.49 12.85
C LEU A 127 14.25 -7.79 11.60
N PRO A 128 13.67 -8.01 10.41
CA PRO A 128 14.10 -7.32 9.20
C PRO A 128 13.78 -5.82 9.27
N PRO A 129 14.50 -4.95 8.54
CA PRO A 129 14.22 -3.52 8.56
C PRO A 129 12.80 -3.19 8.06
N ARG A 130 12.23 -2.08 8.53
CA ARG A 130 10.89 -1.59 8.10
C ARG A 130 10.82 -1.47 6.57
N TYR A 131 11.81 -0.83 5.95
CA TYR A 131 11.97 -0.75 4.51
C TYR A 131 12.87 -1.88 4.00
N LYS A 132 12.31 -2.78 3.18
CA LYS A 132 13.03 -3.89 2.54
C LYS A 132 12.50 -4.05 1.11
N THR A 133 13.35 -3.85 0.11
CA THR A 133 12.99 -3.95 -1.33
C THR A 133 12.59 -5.36 -1.76
N ALA A 134 13.15 -6.39 -1.14
CA ALA A 134 12.77 -7.79 -1.39
C ALA A 134 11.64 -8.25 -0.46
N SER A 135 10.54 -7.49 -0.37
CA SER A 135 9.38 -7.84 0.45
C SER A 135 8.08 -7.77 -0.36
N VAL A 136 7.11 -8.62 -0.03
CA VAL A 136 5.77 -8.60 -0.65
C VAL A 136 5.16 -7.19 -0.60
N SER A 137 5.29 -6.52 0.55
CA SER A 137 4.80 -5.14 0.71
C SER A 137 5.42 -4.14 -0.26
N TYR A 138 6.72 -4.30 -0.57
CA TYR A 138 7.37 -3.45 -1.56
C TYR A 138 6.88 -3.74 -2.97
N TYR A 139 6.72 -5.02 -3.34
CA TYR A 139 6.20 -5.39 -4.65
C TYR A 139 4.76 -4.88 -4.86
N GLN A 140 3.90 -4.98 -3.86
CA GLN A 140 2.56 -4.38 -3.91
C GLN A 140 2.62 -2.86 -4.13
N ALA A 141 3.53 -2.17 -3.45
CA ALA A 141 3.73 -0.74 -3.66
C ALA A 141 4.25 -0.42 -5.07
N VAL A 142 5.12 -1.25 -5.64
CA VAL A 142 5.60 -1.11 -7.03
C VAL A 142 4.45 -1.32 -8.02
N GLU A 143 3.61 -2.33 -7.84
CA GLU A 143 2.45 -2.59 -8.69
C GLU A 143 1.50 -1.37 -8.72
N VAL A 144 1.14 -0.85 -7.55
CA VAL A 144 0.29 0.34 -7.43
C VAL A 144 0.95 1.55 -8.06
N ALA A 145 2.27 1.74 -7.86
CA ALA A 145 3.01 2.86 -8.45
C ALA A 145 3.09 2.79 -9.98
N LEU A 146 3.30 1.60 -10.54
CA LEU A 146 3.31 1.40 -11.99
C LEU A 146 1.95 1.75 -12.60
N ILE A 147 0.86 1.26 -12.02
CA ILE A 147 -0.49 1.56 -12.49
C ILE A 147 -0.80 3.05 -12.31
N GLY A 148 -0.49 3.64 -11.15
CA GLY A 148 -0.68 5.06 -10.88
C GLY A 148 0.08 5.96 -11.86
N GLY A 149 1.31 5.58 -12.20
CA GLY A 149 2.10 6.26 -13.22
C GLY A 149 1.50 6.14 -14.62
N LEU A 150 1.04 4.95 -15.03
CA LEU A 150 0.34 4.76 -16.29
C LEU A 150 -0.94 5.60 -16.37
N MET A 151 -1.72 5.67 -15.29
CA MET A 151 -2.91 6.53 -15.22
C MET A 151 -2.54 8.00 -15.38
N PHE A 152 -1.47 8.47 -14.77
CA PHE A 152 -1.02 9.87 -14.94
C PHE A 152 -0.49 10.15 -16.33
N GLY A 153 0.20 9.20 -16.95
CA GLY A 153 0.60 9.28 -18.36
C GLY A 153 -0.60 9.40 -19.28
N ALA A 154 -1.64 8.56 -19.06
CA ALA A 154 -2.90 8.64 -19.80
C ALA A 154 -3.61 9.99 -19.56
N ALA A 155 -3.68 10.46 -18.31
CA ALA A 155 -4.23 11.78 -17.98
C ALA A 155 -3.55 12.89 -18.79
N THR A 156 -2.22 12.88 -18.81
CA THR A 156 -1.41 13.86 -19.54
C THR A 156 -1.66 13.77 -21.06
N PHE A 157 -1.79 12.57 -21.59
CA PHE A 157 -2.08 12.35 -22.99
C PHE A 157 -3.45 12.90 -23.39
N PHE A 158 -4.51 12.58 -22.66
CA PHE A 158 -5.85 13.10 -22.91
C PHE A 158 -5.93 14.62 -22.72
N LEU A 159 -5.19 15.16 -21.75
CA LEU A 159 -5.11 16.60 -21.58
C LEU A 159 -4.50 17.28 -22.81
N GLN A 160 -3.43 16.71 -23.36
CA GLN A 160 -2.81 17.23 -24.59
C GLN A 160 -3.78 17.13 -25.76
N GLN A 161 -4.53 16.03 -25.92
CA GLN A 161 -5.55 15.91 -26.98
C GLN A 161 -6.66 16.95 -26.87
N ALA A 162 -6.99 17.42 -25.67
CA ALA A 162 -8.00 18.47 -25.48
C ALA A 162 -7.55 19.85 -26.00
N PHE A 163 -6.25 20.10 -26.07
CA PHE A 163 -5.71 21.42 -26.44
C PHE A 163 -4.94 21.45 -27.76
N PHE A 164 -4.45 20.32 -28.25
CA PHE A 164 -3.68 20.24 -29.50
C PHE A 164 -4.46 19.45 -30.55
N SER A 165 -4.56 20.00 -31.73
CA SER A 165 -5.26 19.36 -32.86
C SER A 165 -4.46 18.18 -33.46
N THR A 166 -3.15 18.16 -33.27
CA THR A 166 -2.26 17.10 -33.77
C THR A 166 -1.42 16.55 -32.67
N ILE A 167 -1.41 15.21 -32.52
CA ILE A 167 -0.58 14.50 -31.54
C ILE A 167 0.64 13.94 -32.28
N GLY A 168 1.81 14.41 -31.89
CA GLY A 168 3.09 13.97 -32.43
C GLY A 168 3.94 13.18 -31.42
N PRO A 169 5.15 12.75 -31.82
CA PRO A 169 6.07 12.01 -30.93
C PRO A 169 6.40 12.74 -29.63
N LEU A 170 6.45 14.07 -29.67
CA LEU A 170 6.74 14.91 -28.48
C LEU A 170 5.65 14.73 -27.40
N ASN A 171 4.39 14.63 -27.78
CA ASN A 171 3.27 14.44 -26.86
C ASN A 171 3.37 13.09 -26.12
N TRP A 172 3.77 12.03 -26.83
CA TRP A 172 4.04 10.72 -26.24
C TRP A 172 5.22 10.77 -25.26
N MET A 173 6.29 11.47 -25.62
CA MET A 173 7.43 11.66 -24.73
C MET A 173 7.04 12.39 -23.44
N ILE A 174 6.26 13.46 -23.53
CA ILE A 174 5.77 14.20 -22.35
C ILE A 174 4.94 13.28 -21.46
N SER A 175 4.01 12.49 -22.03
CA SER A 175 3.20 11.55 -21.26
C SER A 175 4.03 10.44 -20.59
N ALA A 176 5.04 9.92 -21.28
CA ALA A 176 5.95 8.93 -20.72
C ALA A 176 6.80 9.50 -19.57
N ILE A 177 7.33 10.71 -19.72
CA ILE A 177 8.10 11.39 -18.66
C ILE A 177 7.20 11.66 -17.44
N ALA A 178 5.96 12.12 -17.66
CA ALA A 178 4.98 12.34 -16.61
C ALA A 178 4.67 11.03 -15.84
N SER A 179 4.45 9.93 -16.57
CA SER A 179 4.25 8.59 -15.99
C SER A 179 5.42 8.17 -15.09
N LEU A 180 6.65 8.23 -15.61
CA LEU A 180 7.86 7.87 -14.87
C LEU A 180 8.09 8.75 -13.64
N SER A 181 7.78 10.05 -13.75
CA SER A 181 7.90 10.99 -12.63
C SER A 181 6.98 10.64 -11.47
N ILE A 182 5.73 10.24 -11.76
CA ILE A 182 4.78 9.80 -10.73
C ILE A 182 5.18 8.45 -10.13
N ILE A 183 5.63 7.49 -10.92
CA ILE A 183 6.15 6.22 -10.38
C ILE A 183 7.27 6.49 -9.38
N TYR A 184 8.25 7.31 -9.76
CA TYR A 184 9.34 7.68 -8.88
C TYR A 184 8.85 8.37 -7.61
N LEU A 185 7.96 9.36 -7.74
CA LEU A 185 7.40 10.10 -6.61
C LEU A 185 6.65 9.18 -5.64
N GLN A 186 5.81 8.28 -6.14
CA GLN A 186 5.03 7.33 -5.33
C GLN A 186 5.95 6.37 -4.57
N LEU A 187 6.98 5.81 -5.22
CA LEU A 187 7.97 4.95 -4.56
C LEU A 187 8.83 5.72 -3.55
N TYR A 188 9.14 6.98 -3.83
CA TYR A 188 9.82 7.86 -2.88
C TYR A 188 8.98 8.12 -1.64
N VAL A 189 7.67 8.41 -1.81
CA VAL A 189 6.71 8.58 -0.70
C VAL A 189 6.63 7.32 0.14
N TYR A 190 6.50 6.13 -0.48
CA TYR A 190 6.52 4.85 0.22
C TYR A 190 7.78 4.67 1.08
N LYS A 191 8.95 4.89 0.49
CA LYS A 191 10.24 4.76 1.19
C LYS A 191 10.36 5.75 2.35
N ARG A 192 9.94 7.00 2.15
CA ARG A 192 9.99 8.05 3.18
C ARG A 192 9.06 7.75 4.36
N SER A 193 7.90 7.17 4.09
CA SER A 193 6.91 6.82 5.12
C SER A 193 7.33 5.63 5.99
N LEU A 194 8.37 4.89 5.61
CA LEU A 194 8.91 3.74 6.35
C LEU A 194 10.24 4.03 7.06
N LYS A 195 10.78 5.23 6.92
CA LYS A 195 11.96 5.68 7.67
C LYS A 195 11.57 6.29 9.00
#